data_96f8ce85839b7428e56084640d6f56ef
#
_entry.id   96f8ce85839b7428e56084640d6f56ef
#
_cell.length_a   1.000
_cell.length_b   1.000
_cell.length_c   1.000
_cell.angle_alpha   90.00
_cell.angle_beta   90.00
_cell.angle_gamma   90.00
#
_symmetry.space_group_name_H-M   'P 1'
#
loop_
_entity.id
_entity.type
_entity.pdbx_description
1 polymer ?
#
loop_
_entity_poly.entity_id
_entity_poly.type
_entity_poly.pdbx_seq_one_letter_code
_entity_poly.pdbx_strand_id
1 'polypeptide(L)'
;MRSNEPESATGMLQLAQKLHDDYVRSGQEEGDRIVGDAKAQATRIVREAEETSNRTLSALEQERSLLERKIDELRVFERDYRTRLKSYLENLLGDLDARGASVAPRQGSPDAGLHFNG
;
A
#
# COMPACT_ATOMS: atom_id res chain seq x y z
N MET A 1 75.32 28.99 26.73
CA MET A 1 74.42 27.95 26.66
C MET A 1 73.36 27.98 27.67
N ARG A 2 73.67 28.33 28.89
CA ARG A 2 72.62 28.36 29.82
C ARG A 2 71.61 29.41 29.58
N SER A 3 71.99 30.50 28.97
CA SER A 3 71.06 31.59 28.75
C SER A 3 70.04 31.20 27.65
N ASN A 4 70.33 30.13 26.90
CA ASN A 4 69.40 29.77 25.87
C ASN A 4 68.39 28.75 26.36
N GLU A 5 68.60 28.17 27.54
CA GLU A 5 67.69 27.18 28.05
C GLU A 5 66.31 27.74 28.36
N PRO A 6 66.18 28.89 29.00
CA PRO A 6 64.87 29.46 29.23
C PRO A 6 64.14 29.79 27.96
N GLU A 7 64.91 30.26 26.96
CA GLU A 7 64.29 30.57 25.68
C GLU A 7 63.86 29.30 24.96
N SER A 8 64.64 28.23 25.05
CA SER A 8 64.27 26.96 24.48
C SER A 8 63.06 26.39 25.15
N ALA A 9 63.02 26.46 26.46
CA ALA A 9 61.88 25.98 27.23
C ALA A 9 60.63 26.77 26.90
N THR A 10 60.78 28.10 26.81
CA THR A 10 59.66 28.97 26.42
C THR A 10 59.20 28.62 25.01
N GLY A 11 60.14 28.43 24.08
CA GLY A 11 59.82 28.05 22.73
C GLY A 11 59.11 26.72 22.66
N MET A 12 59.49 25.75 23.46
CA MET A 12 58.84 24.45 23.51
C MET A 12 57.44 24.58 24.07
N LEU A 13 57.24 25.42 25.09
CA LEU A 13 55.92 25.65 25.63
C LEU A 13 55.00 26.33 24.61
N GLN A 14 55.55 27.29 23.89
CA GLN A 14 54.78 27.96 22.86
C GLN A 14 54.40 27.03 21.75
N LEU A 15 55.29 26.12 21.35
CA LEU A 15 55.02 25.17 20.33
C LEU A 15 53.96 24.17 20.83
N ALA A 16 54.08 23.73 22.07
CA ALA A 16 53.10 22.83 22.66
C ALA A 16 51.72 23.48 22.73
N GLN A 17 51.68 24.74 23.09
CA GLN A 17 50.43 25.49 23.16
C GLN A 17 49.81 25.62 21.76
N LYS A 18 50.64 25.92 20.79
CA LYS A 18 50.15 26.02 19.41
C LYS A 18 49.62 24.69 18.90
N LEU A 19 50.34 23.63 19.17
CA LEU A 19 49.88 22.28 18.77
C LEU A 19 48.59 21.93 19.46
N HIS A 20 48.46 22.27 20.73
CA HIS A 20 47.22 22.03 21.47
C HIS A 20 46.07 22.80 20.84
N ASP A 21 46.27 24.08 20.56
CA ASP A 21 45.23 24.93 19.95
C ASP A 21 44.84 24.46 18.56
N ASP A 22 45.84 24.07 17.77
CA ASP A 22 45.59 23.53 16.43
C ASP A 22 44.83 22.24 16.51
N TYR A 23 45.18 21.37 17.46
CA TYR A 23 44.53 20.11 17.64
C TYR A 23 43.06 20.26 18.05
N VAL A 24 42.82 21.16 19.00
CA VAL A 24 41.46 21.47 19.44
C VAL A 24 40.62 22.04 18.32
N ARG A 25 41.20 22.98 17.56
CA ARG A 25 40.49 23.58 16.44
C ARG A 25 40.18 22.56 15.37
N SER A 26 41.15 21.73 15.06
CA SER A 26 40.98 20.67 14.09
C SER A 26 39.90 19.68 14.51
N GLY A 27 39.89 19.32 15.79
CA GLY A 27 38.87 18.46 16.37
C GLY A 27 37.47 19.10 16.30
N GLN A 28 37.37 20.39 16.58
CA GLN A 28 36.10 21.07 16.50
C GLN A 28 35.59 21.14 15.04
N GLU A 29 36.49 21.44 14.11
CA GLU A 29 36.14 21.49 12.70
C GLU A 29 35.67 20.14 12.20
N GLU A 30 36.38 19.07 12.61
CA GLU A 30 36.01 17.71 12.24
C GLU A 30 34.68 17.33 12.86
N GLY A 31 34.48 17.67 14.13
CA GLY A 31 33.22 17.42 14.82
C GLY A 31 32.06 18.13 14.15
N ASP A 32 32.25 19.40 13.81
CA ASP A 32 31.22 20.19 13.13
C ASP A 32 30.90 19.60 11.76
N ARG A 33 31.93 19.13 11.05
CA ARG A 33 31.73 18.49 9.75
C ARG A 33 30.91 17.22 9.90
N ILE A 34 31.26 16.38 10.85
CA ILE A 34 30.56 15.13 11.10
C ILE A 34 29.08 15.37 11.45
N VAL A 35 28.85 16.33 12.36
CA VAL A 35 27.51 16.69 12.77
C VAL A 35 26.72 17.27 11.59
N GLY A 36 27.35 18.14 10.80
CA GLY A 36 26.73 18.72 9.63
C GLY A 36 26.35 17.68 8.60
N ASP A 37 27.26 16.74 8.32
CA ASP A 37 27.01 15.65 7.39
C ASP A 37 25.88 14.76 7.89
N ALA A 38 25.89 14.44 9.18
CA ALA A 38 24.86 13.61 9.79
C ALA A 38 23.48 14.27 9.70
N LYS A 39 23.41 15.58 9.95
CA LYS A 39 22.16 16.33 9.85
C LYS A 39 21.65 16.37 8.41
N ALA A 40 22.56 16.60 7.47
CA ALA A 40 22.19 16.61 6.05
C ALA A 40 21.67 15.25 5.62
N GLN A 41 22.32 14.19 6.06
CA GLN A 41 21.90 12.84 5.75
C GLN A 41 20.55 12.51 6.38
N ALA A 42 20.34 12.92 7.63
CA ALA A 42 19.08 12.71 8.31
C ALA A 42 17.93 13.43 7.58
N THR A 43 18.16 14.67 7.16
CA THR A 43 17.17 15.44 6.41
C THR A 43 16.83 14.73 5.09
N ARG A 44 17.85 14.21 4.40
CA ARG A 44 17.63 13.50 3.14
C ARG A 44 16.84 12.22 3.36
N ILE A 45 17.18 11.46 4.40
CA ILE A 45 16.48 10.21 4.72
C ILE A 45 15.01 10.48 5.02
N VAL A 46 14.73 11.49 5.84
CA VAL A 46 13.35 11.85 6.19
C VAL A 46 12.58 12.28 4.95
N ARG A 47 13.19 13.11 4.11
CA ARG A 47 12.52 13.58 2.90
C ARG A 47 12.22 12.44 1.95
N GLU A 48 13.18 11.53 1.75
CA GLU A 48 12.98 10.37 0.89
C GLU A 48 11.88 9.44 1.43
N ALA A 49 11.86 9.27 2.76
CA ALA A 49 10.83 8.46 3.40
C ALA A 49 9.44 9.08 3.23
N GLU A 50 9.34 10.40 3.37
CA GLU A 50 8.08 11.10 3.17
C GLU A 50 7.61 11.01 1.72
N GLU A 51 8.52 11.17 0.78
CA GLU A 51 8.20 11.06 -0.64
C GLU A 51 7.73 9.65 -0.99
N THR A 52 8.41 8.64 -0.45
CA THR A 52 8.03 7.24 -0.67
C THR A 52 6.66 6.96 -0.06
N SER A 53 6.44 7.45 1.15
CA SER A 53 5.16 7.29 1.83
C SER A 53 4.02 7.93 1.04
N ASN A 54 4.25 9.16 0.56
CA ASN A 54 3.23 9.87 -0.23
C ASN A 54 2.93 9.15 -1.54
N ARG A 55 3.95 8.62 -2.21
CA ARG A 55 3.75 7.86 -3.44
C ARG A 55 2.96 6.58 -3.18
N THR A 56 3.29 5.89 -2.09
CA THR A 56 2.60 4.66 -1.71
C THR A 56 1.14 4.93 -1.39
N LEU A 57 0.88 6.00 -0.62
CA LEU A 57 -0.49 6.37 -0.28
C LEU A 57 -1.30 6.76 -1.52
N SER A 58 -0.68 7.50 -2.45
CA SER A 58 -1.35 7.84 -3.70
C SER A 58 -1.67 6.62 -4.53
N ALA A 59 -0.72 5.68 -4.63
CA ALA A 59 -0.91 4.45 -5.39
C ALA A 59 -2.03 3.61 -4.76
N LEU A 60 -2.04 3.51 -3.45
CA LEU A 60 -3.07 2.76 -2.74
C LEU A 60 -4.45 3.39 -2.91
N GLU A 61 -4.52 4.71 -2.90
CA GLU A 61 -5.79 5.41 -3.10
C GLU A 61 -6.32 5.17 -4.52
N GLN A 62 -5.44 5.15 -5.51
CA GLN A 62 -5.84 4.86 -6.89
C GLN A 62 -6.31 3.42 -7.02
N GLU A 63 -5.63 2.48 -6.39
CA GLU A 63 -6.06 1.08 -6.40
C GLU A 63 -7.39 0.91 -5.71
N ARG A 64 -7.57 1.58 -4.59
CA ARG A 64 -8.83 1.53 -3.85
C ARG A 64 -9.98 2.04 -4.71
N SER A 65 -9.78 3.18 -5.37
CA SER A 65 -10.82 3.74 -6.25
C SER A 65 -11.14 2.80 -7.39
N LEU A 66 -10.12 2.17 -7.97
CA LEU A 66 -10.33 1.22 -9.05
C LEU A 66 -11.10 0.00 -8.58
N LEU A 67 -10.75 -0.52 -7.40
CA LEU A 67 -11.45 -1.67 -6.83
C LEU A 67 -12.90 -1.34 -6.48
N GLU A 68 -13.16 -0.15 -5.95
CA GLU A 68 -14.52 0.27 -5.67
C GLU A 68 -15.36 0.34 -6.94
N ARG A 69 -14.76 0.82 -8.03
CA ARG A 69 -15.44 0.86 -9.31
C ARG A 69 -15.74 -0.53 -9.83
N LYS A 70 -14.78 -1.44 -9.69
CA LYS A 70 -14.98 -2.84 -10.11
C LYS A 70 -16.06 -3.52 -9.28
N ILE A 71 -16.11 -3.22 -7.99
CA ILE A 71 -17.16 -3.77 -7.12
C ILE A 71 -18.52 -3.26 -7.58
N ASP A 72 -18.64 -1.99 -7.91
CA ASP A 72 -19.90 -1.44 -8.39
C ASP A 72 -20.31 -2.05 -9.72
N GLU A 73 -19.36 -2.27 -10.62
CA GLU A 73 -19.63 -2.91 -11.90
C GLU A 73 -20.11 -4.35 -11.68
N LEU A 74 -19.47 -5.06 -10.75
CA LEU A 74 -19.86 -6.42 -10.44
C LEU A 74 -21.23 -6.50 -9.78
N ARG A 75 -21.58 -5.52 -8.97
CA ARG A 75 -22.91 -5.46 -8.36
C ARG A 75 -23.99 -5.25 -9.42
N VAL A 76 -23.71 -4.37 -10.38
CA VAL A 76 -24.65 -4.16 -11.49
C VAL A 76 -24.78 -5.41 -12.32
N PHE A 77 -23.66 -6.04 -12.64
CA PHE A 77 -23.65 -7.26 -13.40
C PHE A 77 -24.43 -8.37 -12.69
N GLU A 78 -24.19 -8.53 -11.39
CA GLU A 78 -24.86 -9.57 -10.61
C GLU A 78 -26.36 -9.33 -10.57
N ARG A 79 -26.76 -8.08 -10.40
CA ARG A 79 -28.17 -7.72 -10.36
C ARG A 79 -28.85 -8.02 -11.69
N ASP A 80 -28.21 -7.64 -12.79
CA ASP A 80 -28.75 -7.89 -14.12
C ASP A 80 -28.83 -9.37 -14.43
N TYR A 81 -27.79 -10.10 -14.06
CA TYR A 81 -27.72 -11.53 -14.27
C TYR A 81 -28.83 -12.22 -13.46
N ARG A 82 -28.99 -11.84 -12.22
CA ARG A 82 -30.03 -12.40 -11.34
C ARG A 82 -31.42 -12.13 -11.90
N THR A 83 -31.64 -10.92 -12.39
CA THR A 83 -32.94 -10.55 -12.98
C THR A 83 -33.21 -11.38 -14.22
N ARG A 84 -32.20 -11.56 -15.09
CA ARG A 84 -32.38 -12.37 -16.30
C ARG A 84 -32.63 -13.83 -15.96
N LEU A 85 -31.88 -14.34 -15.00
CA LEU A 85 -32.03 -15.72 -14.57
C LEU A 85 -33.41 -15.94 -13.97
N LYS A 86 -33.87 -15.01 -13.16
CA LYS A 86 -35.19 -15.09 -12.58
C LYS A 86 -36.25 -15.10 -13.66
N SER A 87 -36.16 -14.22 -14.65
CA SER A 87 -37.11 -14.17 -15.76
C SER A 87 -37.09 -15.47 -16.55
N TYR A 88 -35.91 -16.01 -16.79
CA TYR A 88 -35.78 -17.26 -17.52
C TYR A 88 -36.45 -18.40 -16.77
N LEU A 89 -36.22 -18.49 -15.47
CA LEU A 89 -36.83 -19.52 -14.64
C LEU A 89 -38.35 -19.35 -14.55
N GLU A 90 -38.82 -18.11 -14.47
CA GLU A 90 -40.25 -17.85 -14.45
C GLU A 90 -40.90 -18.28 -15.78
N ASN A 91 -40.21 -18.05 -16.90
CA ASN A 91 -40.70 -18.49 -18.18
C ASN A 91 -40.73 -20.00 -18.28
N LEU A 92 -39.71 -20.66 -17.73
CA LEU A 92 -39.70 -22.13 -17.71
C LEU A 92 -40.81 -22.67 -16.85
N LEU A 93 -41.07 -22.06 -15.72
CA LEU A 93 -42.16 -22.47 -14.85
C LEU A 93 -43.50 -22.24 -15.53
N GLY A 94 -43.65 -21.13 -16.22
CA GLY A 94 -44.85 -20.84 -16.99
C GLY A 94 -45.09 -21.86 -18.09
N ASP A 95 -44.03 -22.24 -18.79
CA ASP A 95 -44.13 -23.26 -19.81
C ASP A 95 -44.52 -24.62 -19.24
N LEU A 96 -43.96 -24.93 -18.10
CA LEU A 96 -44.25 -26.19 -17.43
C LEU A 96 -45.71 -26.20 -16.98
N ASP A 97 -46.18 -25.11 -16.38
CA ASP A 97 -47.57 -25.00 -15.97
C ASP A 97 -48.52 -25.10 -17.16
N ALA A 98 -48.17 -24.46 -18.27
CA ALA A 98 -48.97 -24.52 -19.45
C ALA A 98 -49.07 -25.97 -19.99
N ARG A 99 -47.96 -26.68 -19.96
CA ARG A 99 -47.95 -28.05 -20.38
C ARG A 99 -48.74 -28.95 -19.40
N GLY A 100 -48.60 -28.67 -18.16
CA GLY A 100 -49.37 -29.36 -17.15
C GLY A 100 -50.86 -29.11 -17.34
N ALA A 101 -51.23 -27.88 -17.58
CA ALA A 101 -52.63 -27.55 -17.82
C ALA A 101 -53.15 -28.20 -19.10
N SER A 102 -52.32 -28.28 -20.12
CA SER A 102 -52.77 -28.91 -21.37
C SER A 102 -52.86 -30.43 -21.23
N VAL A 103 -52.13 -31.00 -20.31
CA VAL A 103 -52.18 -32.42 -20.06
C VAL A 103 -53.28 -32.78 -19.10
N ALA A 104 -53.56 -31.90 -18.17
CA ALA A 104 -54.58 -32.12 -17.18
C ALA A 104 -55.91 -32.64 -17.71
N PRO A 105 -56.41 -32.08 -18.77
CA PRO A 105 -57.66 -32.60 -19.28
C PRO A 105 -57.60 -34.04 -19.71
N ARG A 106 -56.43 -34.50 -19.99
CA ARG A 106 -56.32 -35.80 -20.50
C ARG A 106 -56.26 -36.73 -19.43
N GLN A 107 -56.21 -36.25 -18.30
CA GLN A 107 -56.02 -37.05 -17.31
C GLN A 107 -57.17 -37.84 -16.95
N GLY A 108 -58.20 -37.77 -17.37
CA GLY A 108 -59.28 -38.63 -17.11
C GLY A 108 -58.78 -40.08 -17.14
N SER A 109 -57.71 -40.28 -17.79
CA SER A 109 -57.12 -41.56 -17.90
C SER A 109 -56.38 -41.94 -16.66
N PRO A 110 -56.56 -43.09 -16.11
CA PRO A 110 -55.89 -43.47 -14.87
C PRO A 110 -54.38 -43.52 -15.00
N ASP A 111 -53.93 -43.74 -16.22
CA ASP A 111 -52.54 -43.86 -16.37
C ASP A 111 -51.79 -42.56 -16.17
N ALA A 112 -52.45 -41.51 -16.42
CA ALA A 112 -51.79 -40.26 -16.30
C ALA A 112 -51.31 -40.04 -14.92
N GLY A 113 -52.07 -40.45 -13.96
CA GLY A 113 -51.67 -40.25 -12.62
C GLY A 113 -50.53 -41.13 -12.22
N LEU A 114 -50.44 -42.23 -12.90
CA LEU A 114 -49.46 -43.12 -12.46
C LEU A 114 -48.16 -42.66 -12.88
N HIS A 115 -48.15 -42.02 -14.03
CA HIS A 115 -47.03 -41.71 -14.54
C HIS A 115 -46.33 -40.80 -13.85
N PHE A 116 -46.81 -40.08 -13.12
CA PHE A 116 -46.29 -39.11 -12.66
C PHE A 116 -45.46 -39.33 -11.65
N ASN A 117 -45.44 -40.32 -11.17
CA ASN A 117 -44.60 -40.48 -10.20
C ASN A 117 -43.27 -40.40 -10.61
N GLY A 118 -43.03 -40.45 -11.69
CA GLY A 118 -41.76 -40.29 -12.18
C GLY A 118 -41.27 -38.91 -11.98
#